data_26498d0341e53d5354f1aa03110fa0b1
#
_entry.id   26498d0341e53d5354f1aa03110fa0b1
#
_cell.length_a   1.000
_cell.length_b   1.000
_cell.length_c   1.000
_cell.angle_alpha   90.00
_cell.angle_beta   90.00
_cell.angle_gamma   90.00
#
_symmetry.space_group_name_H-M   'P 1'
#
loop_
_entity.id
_entity.type
_entity.pdbx_description
1 polymer ?
#
loop_
_entity_poly.entity_id
_entity_poly.type
_entity_poly.pdbx_seq_one_letter_code
_entity_poly.pdbx_strand_id
1 'polypeptide(L)'
;MRFALALALSLGLAVMSGAAQKITILTNGRNLQTPINHGLPDQPLGFTFCRLRYENSRRARKSGWGDDYPQADYNFMVRLAELTTTTISRWNNGDPGFANVTAMDPELFRCPFLRMQNAANYDFTPEETARMHDYLLKGGFLWIDDNWDPDFEYIRPNLMRILPGATIIDLPVEHPMFSILYRVNPLPQIPSLGSWQRTRQNSEIGPSTVHYYGVFDEHDRLVVLVSMNSDVSDSWEREGDNQDYFEAFAAKGYALGVNVAIWVLTH
;
A
#
# COMPACT_ATOMS: atom_id res chain seq x y z
N MET A 1 37.43 -65.25 -15.14
CA MET A 1 37.72 -63.95 -14.53
C MET A 1 36.86 -62.88 -15.25
N ARG A 2 35.77 -62.45 -14.63
CA ARG A 2 34.92 -61.35 -15.15
C ARG A 2 34.87 -60.31 -14.04
N PHE A 3 35.50 -59.19 -14.26
CA PHE A 3 35.39 -58.01 -13.38
C PHE A 3 34.09 -57.26 -13.67
N ALA A 4 33.21 -57.22 -12.70
CA ALA A 4 32.03 -56.35 -12.73
C ALA A 4 32.41 -54.97 -12.17
N LEU A 5 32.36 -53.97 -13.01
CA LEU A 5 32.51 -52.56 -12.58
C LEU A 5 31.18 -52.06 -12.03
N ALA A 6 31.11 -51.83 -10.73
CA ALA A 6 29.96 -51.20 -10.08
C ALA A 6 30.12 -49.70 -10.24
N LEU A 7 29.21 -49.07 -11.02
CA LEU A 7 29.10 -47.64 -11.17
C LEU A 7 28.21 -47.10 -10.02
N ALA A 8 28.83 -46.51 -9.04
CA ALA A 8 28.10 -45.83 -7.96
C ALA A 8 27.62 -44.48 -8.48
N LEU A 9 26.29 -44.37 -8.75
CA LEU A 9 25.62 -43.11 -9.02
C LEU A 9 25.41 -42.40 -7.69
N SER A 10 26.24 -41.43 -7.35
CA SER A 10 25.99 -40.49 -6.25
C SER A 10 24.96 -39.44 -6.71
N LEU A 11 23.70 -39.63 -6.30
CA LEU A 11 22.69 -38.59 -6.39
C LEU A 11 23.08 -37.50 -5.40
N GLY A 12 23.70 -36.44 -5.89
CA GLY A 12 23.88 -35.22 -5.15
C GLY A 12 22.52 -34.54 -4.99
N LEU A 13 21.91 -34.66 -3.80
CA LEU A 13 20.83 -33.73 -3.42
C LEU A 13 21.44 -32.32 -3.37
N ALA A 14 21.18 -31.52 -4.41
CA ALA A 14 21.35 -30.09 -4.34
C ALA A 14 20.25 -29.58 -3.40
N VAL A 15 20.59 -29.40 -2.12
CA VAL A 15 19.82 -28.56 -1.23
C VAL A 15 19.91 -27.17 -1.82
N MET A 16 18.88 -26.76 -2.57
CA MET A 16 18.64 -25.35 -2.86
C MET A 16 18.37 -24.69 -1.53
N SER A 17 19.42 -24.19 -0.88
CA SER A 17 19.27 -23.15 0.12
C SER A 17 18.60 -21.98 -0.60
N GLY A 18 17.31 -21.79 -0.34
CA GLY A 18 16.60 -20.57 -0.69
C GLY A 18 17.27 -19.43 0.07
N ALA A 19 18.40 -18.97 -0.43
CA ALA A 19 18.87 -17.65 -0.14
C ALA A 19 17.73 -16.75 -0.62
N ALA A 20 17.00 -16.13 0.33
CA ALA A 20 16.18 -14.99 0.03
C ALA A 20 17.03 -14.12 -0.87
N GLN A 21 16.70 -14.09 -2.16
CA GLN A 21 17.35 -13.18 -3.08
C GLN A 21 17.09 -11.82 -2.46
N LYS A 22 18.15 -11.27 -1.86
CA LYS A 22 18.20 -9.87 -1.54
C LYS A 22 17.93 -9.20 -2.88
N ILE A 23 16.67 -8.83 -3.13
CA ILE A 23 16.36 -7.88 -4.17
C ILE A 23 16.96 -6.60 -3.63
N THR A 24 18.26 -6.48 -3.80
CA THR A 24 18.90 -5.19 -3.82
C THR A 24 18.24 -4.56 -5.03
N ILE A 25 17.16 -3.81 -4.80
CA ILE A 25 16.77 -2.80 -5.73
C ILE A 25 18.06 -2.02 -5.83
N LEU A 26 18.75 -2.25 -6.95
CA LEU A 26 19.91 -1.48 -7.28
C LEU A 26 19.43 -0.04 -7.44
N THR A 27 19.21 0.62 -6.34
CA THR A 27 19.49 2.02 -6.23
C THR A 27 20.99 2.09 -6.49
N ASN A 28 21.37 1.93 -7.77
CA ASN A 28 22.73 2.11 -8.23
C ASN A 28 23.14 3.56 -7.97
N GLY A 29 23.25 4.01 -6.72
CA GLY A 29 23.64 5.36 -6.37
C GLY A 29 22.90 6.46 -7.12
N ARG A 30 21.92 6.12 -7.95
CA ARG A 30 20.99 7.09 -8.51
C ARG A 30 20.05 7.42 -7.36
N ASN A 31 20.26 8.56 -6.73
CA ASN A 31 19.15 9.29 -6.16
C ASN A 31 18.04 9.18 -7.21
N LEU A 32 17.02 8.36 -6.95
CA LEU A 32 15.77 8.44 -7.67
C LEU A 32 15.21 9.81 -7.31
N GLN A 33 15.75 10.86 -7.94
CA GLN A 33 15.03 12.11 -8.11
C GLN A 33 13.91 11.78 -9.10
N THR A 34 12.97 10.99 -8.59
CA THR A 34 11.75 10.67 -9.29
C THR A 34 11.04 12.01 -9.45
N PRO A 35 10.76 12.46 -10.69
CA PRO A 35 10.06 13.71 -10.87
C PRO A 35 8.82 13.71 -10.00
N ILE A 36 8.55 14.82 -9.32
CA ILE A 36 7.35 14.99 -8.46
C ILE A 36 6.05 14.66 -9.22
N ASN A 37 6.08 14.67 -10.54
CA ASN A 37 4.98 14.32 -11.44
C ASN A 37 5.31 13.05 -12.22
N HIS A 38 5.00 11.87 -11.67
CA HIS A 38 4.82 10.67 -12.46
C HIS A 38 3.35 10.61 -12.89
N GLY A 39 3.11 10.98 -14.14
CA GLY A 39 1.86 10.66 -14.80
C GLY A 39 1.65 9.13 -14.89
N LEU A 40 0.49 8.72 -15.38
CA LEU A 40 0.24 7.31 -15.62
C LEU A 40 1.20 6.75 -16.68
N PRO A 41 1.58 5.46 -16.57
CA PRO A 41 2.31 4.79 -17.63
C PRO A 41 1.59 4.92 -18.99
N ASP A 42 2.35 5.05 -20.07
CA ASP A 42 1.80 5.26 -21.42
C ASP A 42 0.88 4.12 -21.86
N GLN A 43 1.12 2.92 -21.36
CA GLN A 43 0.29 1.74 -21.59
C GLN A 43 -0.17 1.16 -20.24
N PRO A 44 -1.27 1.66 -19.67
CA PRO A 44 -1.82 1.14 -18.42
C PRO A 44 -2.59 -0.18 -18.70
N LEU A 45 -1.89 -1.21 -19.13
CA LEU A 45 -2.43 -2.55 -19.33
C LEU A 45 -2.35 -3.33 -18.03
N GLY A 46 -3.13 -2.95 -17.01
CA GLY A 46 -3.15 -3.64 -15.73
C GLY A 46 -3.33 -2.72 -14.54
N PHE A 47 -3.19 -3.30 -13.36
CA PHE A 47 -3.26 -2.54 -12.11
C PHE A 47 -2.16 -1.47 -12.05
N THR A 48 -2.53 -0.26 -11.73
CA THR A 48 -1.61 0.86 -11.48
C THR A 48 -1.81 1.35 -10.06
N PHE A 49 -0.74 1.35 -9.28
CA PHE A 49 -0.75 1.99 -7.97
C PHE A 49 -0.73 3.50 -8.18
N CYS A 50 -1.78 4.18 -7.77
CA CYS A 50 -1.84 5.64 -7.82
C CYS A 50 -1.80 6.21 -6.41
N ARG A 51 -1.05 7.30 -6.24
CA ARG A 51 -0.96 8.04 -4.98
C ARG A 51 -1.61 9.41 -5.15
N LEU A 52 -2.45 9.79 -4.18
CA LEU A 52 -3.04 11.13 -4.15
C LEU A 52 -2.01 12.14 -3.64
N ARG A 53 -1.59 13.04 -4.52
CA ARG A 53 -0.71 14.15 -4.22
C ARG A 53 -1.53 15.38 -3.86
N TYR A 54 -1.20 16.01 -2.75
CA TYR A 54 -1.85 17.22 -2.25
C TYR A 54 -0.84 18.18 -1.64
N GLU A 55 -1.20 19.44 -1.52
CA GLU A 55 -0.40 20.43 -0.81
C GLU A 55 -0.73 20.37 0.69
N ASN A 56 0.31 20.21 1.52
CA ASN A 56 0.12 20.18 2.96
C ASN A 56 -0.54 21.47 3.45
N SER A 57 -1.52 21.33 4.31
CA SER A 57 -2.08 22.46 5.03
C SER A 57 -1.01 23.13 5.88
N ARG A 58 -1.20 24.42 6.21
CA ARG A 58 -0.29 25.15 7.13
C ARG A 58 -0.21 24.53 8.54
N ARG A 59 -1.09 23.57 8.86
CA ARG A 59 -1.15 22.86 10.13
C ARG A 59 -0.46 21.49 10.06
N ALA A 60 0.10 21.12 8.90
CA ALA A 60 0.71 19.81 8.70
C ALA A 60 1.78 19.54 9.77
N ARG A 61 1.60 18.45 10.48
CA ARG A 61 2.54 18.00 11.53
C ARG A 61 3.52 16.95 11.03
N LYS A 62 3.30 16.40 9.83
CA LYS A 62 4.03 15.29 9.20
C LYS A 62 4.42 15.64 7.78
N SER A 63 5.20 14.77 7.16
CA SER A 63 5.77 14.94 5.82
C SER A 63 4.72 15.00 4.67
N GLY A 64 3.52 14.53 4.88
CA GLY A 64 2.42 14.64 3.93
C GLY A 64 2.38 13.51 2.90
N TRP A 65 1.85 13.80 1.68
CA TRP A 65 1.57 12.79 0.67
C TRP A 65 2.80 12.02 0.18
N GLY A 66 3.96 12.63 0.25
CA GLY A 66 5.23 12.09 -0.28
C GLY A 66 5.99 11.20 0.69
N ASP A 67 5.44 10.91 1.88
CA ASP A 67 6.03 9.96 2.81
C ASP A 67 6.07 8.56 2.16
N ASP A 68 7.17 7.81 2.36
CA ASP A 68 7.45 6.52 1.75
C ASP A 68 7.50 6.50 0.20
N TYR A 69 7.27 7.64 -0.45
CA TYR A 69 7.29 7.75 -1.91
C TYR A 69 8.73 7.98 -2.42
N PRO A 70 9.15 7.36 -3.51
CA PRO A 70 8.41 6.43 -4.37
C PRO A 70 8.64 4.96 -4.02
N GLN A 71 9.41 4.66 -2.99
CA GLN A 71 9.92 3.32 -2.73
C GLN A 71 8.81 2.34 -2.35
N ALA A 72 7.86 2.76 -1.51
CA ALA A 72 6.73 1.92 -1.14
C ALA A 72 5.88 1.54 -2.35
N ASP A 73 5.60 2.50 -3.25
CA ASP A 73 4.79 2.29 -4.45
C ASP A 73 5.47 1.32 -5.42
N TYR A 74 6.77 1.50 -5.64
CA TYR A 74 7.57 0.61 -6.47
C TYR A 74 7.61 -0.81 -5.91
N ASN A 75 7.98 -0.96 -4.64
CA ASN A 75 8.09 -2.26 -3.98
C ASN A 75 6.75 -2.98 -3.96
N PHE A 76 5.66 -2.27 -3.66
CA PHE A 76 4.33 -2.84 -3.70
C PHE A 76 3.98 -3.42 -5.09
N MET A 77 4.26 -2.67 -6.15
CA MET A 77 3.98 -3.12 -7.52
C MET A 77 4.82 -4.34 -7.92
N VAL A 78 6.11 -4.39 -7.49
CA VAL A 78 6.95 -5.59 -7.67
C VAL A 78 6.32 -6.78 -6.97
N ARG A 79 5.99 -6.64 -5.68
CA ARG A 79 5.44 -7.74 -4.88
C ARG A 79 4.05 -8.18 -5.34
N LEU A 80 3.20 -7.26 -5.77
CA LEU A 80 1.89 -7.63 -6.34
C LEU A 80 2.07 -8.55 -7.56
N ALA A 81 3.02 -8.24 -8.44
CA ALA A 81 3.30 -9.06 -9.61
C ALA A 81 3.94 -10.42 -9.26
N GLU A 82 4.74 -10.49 -8.20
CA GLU A 82 5.37 -11.73 -7.75
C GLU A 82 4.43 -12.65 -6.98
N LEU A 83 3.54 -12.07 -6.18
CA LEU A 83 2.68 -12.78 -5.25
C LEU A 83 1.32 -13.17 -5.86
N THR A 84 1.01 -12.64 -7.05
CA THR A 84 -0.28 -12.88 -7.72
C THR A 84 -0.08 -13.06 -9.23
N THR A 85 -1.17 -13.42 -9.91
CA THR A 85 -1.24 -13.41 -11.38
C THR A 85 -1.76 -12.10 -11.94
N THR A 86 -1.88 -11.06 -11.10
CA THR A 86 -2.38 -9.75 -11.51
C THR A 86 -1.44 -9.12 -12.54
N THR A 87 -1.98 -8.76 -13.68
CA THR A 87 -1.23 -7.93 -14.64
C THR A 87 -1.07 -6.54 -14.05
N ILE A 88 0.18 -6.09 -13.92
CA ILE A 88 0.51 -4.73 -13.48
C ILE A 88 0.87 -3.85 -14.68
N SER A 89 0.60 -2.55 -14.56
CA SER A 89 1.12 -1.57 -15.52
C SER A 89 2.65 -1.47 -15.42
N ARG A 90 3.27 -1.11 -16.54
CA ARG A 90 4.73 -0.96 -16.62
C ARG A 90 5.10 0.27 -17.43
N TRP A 91 6.25 0.83 -17.10
CA TRP A 91 6.90 1.84 -17.93
C TRP A 91 7.49 1.22 -19.19
N ASN A 92 7.82 2.04 -20.18
CA ASN A 92 8.41 1.60 -21.45
C ASN A 92 9.73 0.83 -21.31
N ASN A 93 10.43 1.02 -20.20
CA ASN A 93 11.67 0.29 -19.86
C ASN A 93 11.39 -1.08 -19.19
N GLY A 94 10.13 -1.44 -18.99
CA GLY A 94 9.70 -2.68 -18.35
C GLY A 94 9.56 -2.63 -16.83
N ASP A 95 9.98 -1.54 -16.18
CA ASP A 95 9.82 -1.37 -14.73
C ASP A 95 8.35 -1.27 -14.32
N PRO A 96 7.99 -1.71 -13.10
CA PRO A 96 6.65 -1.54 -12.56
C PRO A 96 6.19 -0.08 -12.64
N GLY A 97 4.99 0.13 -13.18
CA GLY A 97 4.40 1.46 -13.35
C GLY A 97 3.55 1.83 -12.14
N PHE A 98 3.80 3.00 -11.59
CA PHE A 98 3.00 3.65 -10.56
C PHE A 98 2.88 5.14 -10.87
N ALA A 99 1.91 5.83 -10.27
CA ALA A 99 1.66 7.24 -10.58
C ALA A 99 1.34 8.05 -9.32
N ASN A 100 1.51 9.36 -9.40
CA ASN A 100 0.87 10.26 -8.46
C ASN A 100 -0.02 11.25 -9.23
N VAL A 101 -1.20 11.50 -8.69
CA VAL A 101 -2.20 12.39 -9.27
C VAL A 101 -2.76 13.31 -8.19
N THR A 102 -3.21 14.49 -8.58
CA THR A 102 -4.02 15.34 -7.71
C THR A 102 -5.51 15.03 -7.92
N ALA A 103 -6.36 15.48 -6.99
CA ALA A 103 -7.81 15.36 -7.17
C ALA A 103 -8.31 16.07 -8.44
N MET A 104 -7.58 17.08 -8.90
CA MET A 104 -7.96 17.88 -10.08
C MET A 104 -7.36 17.39 -11.40
N ASP A 105 -6.42 16.45 -11.37
CA ASP A 105 -5.82 15.90 -12.59
C ASP A 105 -6.86 15.09 -13.39
N PRO A 106 -6.89 15.20 -14.74
CA PRO A 106 -7.79 14.41 -15.57
C PRO A 106 -7.51 12.90 -15.44
N GLU A 107 -6.27 12.52 -15.14
CA GLU A 107 -5.82 11.16 -14.94
C GLU A 107 -6.40 10.47 -13.71
N LEU A 108 -6.98 11.21 -12.76
CA LEU A 108 -7.60 10.66 -11.55
C LEU A 108 -8.53 9.48 -11.86
N PHE A 109 -9.38 9.62 -12.89
CA PHE A 109 -10.37 8.59 -13.26
C PHE A 109 -9.78 7.37 -13.98
N ARG A 110 -8.48 7.39 -14.23
CA ARG A 110 -7.73 6.24 -14.76
C ARG A 110 -7.04 5.44 -13.66
N CYS A 111 -7.14 5.89 -12.42
CA CYS A 111 -6.62 5.25 -11.23
C CYS A 111 -7.75 4.47 -10.52
N PRO A 112 -7.88 3.16 -10.69
CA PRO A 112 -8.93 2.39 -9.99
C PRO A 112 -8.68 2.34 -8.48
N PHE A 113 -7.41 2.46 -8.08
CA PHE A 113 -6.93 2.46 -6.71
C PHE A 113 -6.14 3.73 -6.46
N LEU A 114 -6.46 4.42 -5.38
CA LEU A 114 -5.81 5.64 -4.97
C LEU A 114 -5.37 5.52 -3.51
N ARG A 115 -4.10 5.79 -3.24
CA ARG A 115 -3.60 5.82 -1.88
C ARG A 115 -3.33 7.25 -1.43
N MET A 116 -3.78 7.59 -0.22
CA MET A 116 -3.54 8.87 0.43
C MET A 116 -2.85 8.64 1.77
N GLN A 117 -1.72 9.29 1.98
CA GLN A 117 -0.94 9.19 3.21
C GLN A 117 -1.11 10.45 4.05
N ASN A 118 -1.07 10.32 5.38
CA ASN A 118 -1.15 11.46 6.29
C ASN A 118 -2.35 12.40 6.03
N ALA A 119 -3.52 11.84 5.77
CA ALA A 119 -4.71 12.58 5.30
C ALA A 119 -5.21 13.65 6.27
N ALA A 120 -4.91 13.53 7.57
CA ALA A 120 -5.23 14.55 8.57
C ALA A 120 -4.54 15.90 8.31
N ASN A 121 -3.52 15.92 7.46
CA ASN A 121 -2.80 17.14 7.08
C ASN A 121 -3.49 17.94 5.97
N TYR A 122 -4.61 17.46 5.44
CA TYR A 122 -5.23 18.03 4.26
C TYR A 122 -6.74 18.24 4.42
N ASP A 123 -7.19 19.40 3.94
CA ASP A 123 -8.61 19.74 3.79
C ASP A 123 -8.92 19.92 2.30
N PHE A 124 -9.77 19.08 1.74
CA PHE A 124 -10.20 19.18 0.35
C PHE A 124 -10.98 20.49 0.10
N THR A 125 -10.64 21.19 -0.97
CA THR A 125 -11.47 22.31 -1.45
C THR A 125 -12.86 21.81 -1.88
N PRO A 126 -13.85 22.69 -2.06
CA PRO A 126 -15.16 22.28 -2.58
C PRO A 126 -15.08 21.57 -3.94
N GLU A 127 -14.21 22.03 -4.83
CA GLU A 127 -14.00 21.48 -6.17
C GLU A 127 -13.36 20.08 -6.09
N GLU A 128 -12.34 19.91 -5.26
CA GLU A 128 -11.71 18.63 -5.01
C GLU A 128 -12.67 17.65 -4.33
N THR A 129 -13.48 18.14 -3.38
CA THR A 129 -14.52 17.36 -2.72
C THR A 129 -15.50 16.79 -3.74
N ALA A 130 -16.01 17.62 -4.64
CA ALA A 130 -16.92 17.19 -5.72
C ALA A 130 -16.22 16.18 -6.66
N ARG A 131 -14.97 16.42 -6.97
CA ARG A 131 -14.17 15.54 -7.85
C ARG A 131 -13.92 14.17 -7.23
N MET A 132 -13.56 14.13 -5.93
CA MET A 132 -13.38 12.89 -5.18
C MET A 132 -14.70 12.14 -4.99
N HIS A 133 -15.80 12.85 -4.77
CA HIS A 133 -17.14 12.26 -4.78
C HIS A 133 -17.41 11.50 -6.09
N ASP A 134 -17.24 12.20 -7.21
CA ASP A 134 -17.41 11.60 -8.54
C ASP A 134 -16.49 10.40 -8.76
N TYR A 135 -15.23 10.49 -8.31
CA TYR A 135 -14.25 9.41 -8.43
C TYR A 135 -14.73 8.14 -7.72
N LEU A 136 -15.14 8.25 -6.47
CA LEU A 136 -15.59 7.11 -5.68
C LEU A 136 -16.90 6.51 -6.21
N LEU A 137 -17.87 7.35 -6.63
CA LEU A 137 -19.12 6.86 -7.22
C LEU A 137 -18.92 6.15 -8.57
N LYS A 138 -17.89 6.51 -9.33
CA LYS A 138 -17.55 5.89 -10.62
C LYS A 138 -16.69 4.65 -10.49
N GLY A 139 -16.54 4.09 -9.29
CA GLY A 139 -15.82 2.84 -9.05
C GLY A 139 -14.36 3.02 -8.60
N GLY A 140 -13.94 4.24 -8.30
CA GLY A 140 -12.64 4.47 -7.66
C GLY A 140 -12.63 3.98 -6.21
N PHE A 141 -11.45 3.60 -5.73
CA PHE A 141 -11.22 3.21 -4.35
C PHE A 141 -10.12 4.06 -3.73
N LEU A 142 -10.32 4.53 -2.50
CA LEU A 142 -9.34 5.31 -1.76
C LEU A 142 -8.86 4.55 -0.53
N TRP A 143 -7.54 4.33 -0.40
CA TRP A 143 -6.94 3.85 0.84
C TRP A 143 -6.17 4.97 1.53
N ILE A 144 -6.64 5.37 2.70
CA ILE A 144 -5.99 6.34 3.58
C ILE A 144 -5.15 5.58 4.59
N ASP A 145 -3.84 5.92 4.71
CA ASP A 145 -2.88 5.20 5.54
C ASP A 145 -1.91 6.15 6.23
N ASP A 146 -1.16 5.63 7.21
CA ASP A 146 -0.23 6.37 8.08
C ASP A 146 -0.92 7.50 8.84
N ASN A 147 -1.95 7.13 9.59
CA ASN A 147 -2.64 8.04 10.47
C ASN A 147 -2.67 7.48 11.90
N TRP A 148 -2.48 8.36 12.85
CA TRP A 148 -2.35 8.01 14.26
C TRP A 148 -3.31 8.88 15.08
N ASP A 149 -3.87 8.31 16.16
CA ASP A 149 -4.78 9.09 17.02
C ASP A 149 -4.16 10.44 17.43
N PRO A 150 -4.91 11.55 17.33
CA PRO A 150 -6.35 11.68 17.01
C PRO A 150 -6.66 12.03 15.54
N ASP A 151 -5.84 11.62 14.58
CA ASP A 151 -5.95 12.03 13.16
C ASP A 151 -7.33 11.75 12.54
N PHE A 152 -8.04 10.71 13.01
CA PHE A 152 -9.37 10.38 12.50
C PHE A 152 -10.41 11.48 12.72
N GLU A 153 -10.25 12.30 13.75
CA GLU A 153 -11.11 13.45 14.01
C GLU A 153 -11.05 14.51 12.88
N TYR A 154 -9.93 14.56 12.16
CA TYR A 154 -9.71 15.46 11.02
C TYR A 154 -10.05 14.80 9.69
N ILE A 155 -9.85 13.48 9.57
CA ILE A 155 -10.14 12.70 8.35
C ILE A 155 -11.65 12.55 8.16
N ARG A 156 -12.38 12.19 9.21
CA ARG A 156 -13.82 11.89 9.15
C ARG A 156 -14.66 13.02 8.57
N PRO A 157 -14.50 14.30 8.95
CA PRO A 157 -15.25 15.41 8.35
C PRO A 157 -15.02 15.54 6.84
N ASN A 158 -13.81 15.34 6.36
CA ASN A 158 -13.50 15.32 4.93
C ASN A 158 -14.24 14.19 4.21
N LEU A 159 -14.23 12.99 4.74
CA LEU A 159 -14.96 11.85 4.18
C LEU A 159 -16.46 12.11 4.13
N MET A 160 -17.05 12.68 5.18
CA MET A 160 -18.47 13.01 5.21
C MET A 160 -18.87 14.14 4.26
N ARG A 161 -17.94 15.02 3.86
CA ARG A 161 -18.16 16.01 2.79
C ARG A 161 -18.07 15.37 1.41
N ILE A 162 -17.11 14.44 1.23
CA ILE A 162 -16.94 13.73 -0.05
C ILE A 162 -18.11 12.76 -0.29
N LEU A 163 -18.56 12.05 0.74
CA LEU A 163 -19.62 11.05 0.66
C LEU A 163 -20.70 11.36 1.72
N PRO A 164 -21.60 12.34 1.45
CA PRO A 164 -22.70 12.61 2.35
C PRO A 164 -23.60 11.38 2.52
N GLY A 165 -23.86 11.00 3.77
CA GLY A 165 -24.69 9.83 4.07
C GLY A 165 -23.96 8.50 4.08
N ALA A 166 -22.66 8.45 3.81
CA ALA A 166 -21.86 7.24 3.91
C ALA A 166 -21.85 6.65 5.33
N THR A 167 -21.79 5.33 5.41
CA THR A 167 -21.63 4.61 6.66
C THR A 167 -20.15 4.30 6.90
N ILE A 168 -19.64 4.61 8.09
CA ILE A 168 -18.27 4.31 8.51
C ILE A 168 -18.30 3.23 9.57
N ILE A 169 -17.62 2.12 9.33
CA ILE A 169 -17.59 0.94 10.22
C ILE A 169 -16.13 0.57 10.50
N ASP A 170 -15.82 0.28 11.76
CA ASP A 170 -14.57 -0.41 12.10
C ASP A 170 -14.71 -1.87 11.65
N LEU A 171 -13.95 -2.23 10.61
CA LEU A 171 -14.09 -3.52 9.94
C LEU A 171 -13.61 -4.65 10.87
N PRO A 172 -14.46 -5.66 11.15
CA PRO A 172 -14.02 -6.81 11.91
C PRO A 172 -12.98 -7.62 11.11
N VAL A 173 -12.11 -8.34 11.80
CA VAL A 173 -11.06 -9.18 11.18
C VAL A 173 -11.65 -10.25 10.24
N GLU A 174 -12.92 -10.60 10.42
CA GLU A 174 -13.69 -11.55 9.59
C GLU A 174 -14.16 -10.93 8.27
N HIS A 175 -13.99 -9.60 8.06
CA HIS A 175 -14.39 -8.97 6.80
C HIS A 175 -13.69 -9.66 5.62
N PRO A 176 -14.41 -10.03 4.54
CA PRO A 176 -13.86 -10.84 3.44
C PRO A 176 -12.61 -10.27 2.80
N MET A 177 -12.45 -8.95 2.76
CA MET A 177 -11.25 -8.29 2.24
C MET A 177 -9.99 -8.76 2.95
N PHE A 178 -10.04 -9.05 4.26
CA PHE A 178 -8.85 -9.49 5.02
C PHE A 178 -8.50 -10.96 4.81
N SER A 179 -9.24 -11.68 3.97
CA SER A 179 -8.98 -13.10 3.67
C SER A 179 -9.22 -13.46 2.21
N ILE A 180 -9.37 -12.47 1.31
CA ILE A 180 -9.70 -12.72 -0.10
C ILE A 180 -8.62 -13.53 -0.84
N LEU A 181 -7.35 -13.34 -0.52
CA LEU A 181 -6.23 -14.13 -1.02
C LEU A 181 -5.36 -14.64 0.12
N TYR A 182 -4.92 -13.75 1.00
CA TYR A 182 -4.11 -14.08 2.18
C TYR A 182 -4.92 -13.89 3.45
N ARG A 183 -4.82 -14.84 4.39
CA ARG A 183 -5.46 -14.67 5.70
C ARG A 183 -4.68 -13.67 6.54
N VAL A 184 -5.25 -12.49 6.76
CA VAL A 184 -4.69 -11.42 7.61
C VAL A 184 -5.41 -11.43 8.96
N ASN A 185 -4.87 -12.18 9.91
CA ASN A 185 -5.41 -12.29 11.29
C ASN A 185 -4.24 -12.59 12.25
N PRO A 186 -3.99 -11.74 13.25
CA PRO A 186 -4.69 -10.47 13.53
C PRO A 186 -4.39 -9.39 12.48
N LEU A 187 -5.23 -8.34 12.46
CA LEU A 187 -4.99 -7.15 11.64
C LEU A 187 -3.66 -6.50 12.08
N PRO A 188 -2.78 -6.16 11.15
CA PRO A 188 -1.45 -5.70 11.51
C PRO A 188 -1.45 -4.26 12.01
N GLN A 189 -0.77 -4.02 13.12
CA GLN A 189 -0.34 -2.71 13.57
C GLN A 189 1.14 -2.57 13.22
N ILE A 190 1.45 -1.68 12.29
CA ILE A 190 2.79 -1.52 11.72
C ILE A 190 3.28 -0.12 12.09
N PRO A 191 4.40 0.01 12.80
CA PRO A 191 5.06 1.29 13.05
C PRO A 191 6.03 1.61 11.91
N SER A 192 6.46 2.85 11.77
CA SER A 192 7.64 3.16 10.97
C SER A 192 8.89 2.44 11.51
N LEU A 193 9.79 2.07 10.60
CA LEU A 193 11.08 1.44 10.96
C LEU A 193 11.81 2.28 12.02
N GLY A 194 11.85 3.60 11.84
CA GLY A 194 12.53 4.49 12.78
C GLY A 194 11.90 4.49 14.17
N SER A 195 10.58 4.42 14.27
CA SER A 195 9.88 4.32 15.55
C SER A 195 10.14 2.97 16.21
N TRP A 196 10.02 1.88 15.45
CA TRP A 196 10.24 0.52 15.94
C TRP A 196 11.69 0.29 16.42
N GLN A 197 12.67 0.81 15.71
CA GLN A 197 14.08 0.72 16.14
C GLN A 197 14.31 1.38 17.49
N ARG A 198 13.62 2.50 17.76
CA ARG A 198 13.75 3.22 19.04
C ARG A 198 12.98 2.57 20.19
N THR A 199 11.78 2.06 19.90
CA THR A 199 10.82 1.69 20.96
C THR A 199 10.57 0.19 21.06
N ARG A 200 10.79 -0.55 19.96
CA ARG A 200 10.38 -1.96 19.80
C ARG A 200 8.89 -2.18 20.03
N GLN A 201 8.07 -1.15 19.81
CA GLN A 201 6.62 -1.20 19.91
C GLN A 201 5.98 -1.13 18.53
N ASN A 202 4.77 -1.69 18.39
CA ASN A 202 4.01 -1.65 17.15
C ASN A 202 3.23 -0.33 16.97
N SER A 203 3.26 0.55 17.94
CA SER A 203 2.62 1.86 17.92
C SER A 203 3.64 2.97 18.06
N GLU A 204 3.44 4.06 17.33
CA GLU A 204 4.30 5.23 17.37
C GLU A 204 3.94 6.23 18.46
N ILE A 205 2.71 6.14 18.97
CA ILE A 205 2.13 7.11 19.93
C ILE A 205 1.98 6.54 21.34
N GLY A 206 2.56 5.37 21.63
CA GLY A 206 2.35 4.64 22.87
C GLY A 206 1.24 3.59 22.72
N PRO A 207 0.66 3.08 23.81
CA PRO A 207 -0.39 2.08 23.73
C PRO A 207 -1.57 2.58 22.90
N SER A 208 -1.87 1.92 21.79
CA SER A 208 -3.01 2.22 20.91
C SER A 208 -3.50 0.95 20.25
N THR A 209 -4.74 0.97 19.80
CA THR A 209 -5.35 -0.13 19.04
C THR A 209 -5.37 0.23 17.56
N VAL A 210 -5.01 -0.74 16.72
CA VAL A 210 -5.15 -0.58 15.27
C VAL A 210 -6.63 -0.67 14.88
N HIS A 211 -7.06 0.19 13.96
CA HIS A 211 -8.39 0.18 13.37
C HIS A 211 -8.30 0.26 11.85
N TYR A 212 -9.20 -0.46 11.19
CA TYR A 212 -9.38 -0.38 9.75
C TYR A 212 -10.82 0.02 9.46
N TYR A 213 -11.05 1.33 9.31
CA TYR A 213 -12.39 1.82 9.03
C TYR A 213 -12.72 1.66 7.54
N GLY A 214 -13.82 0.97 7.27
CA GLY A 214 -14.45 0.93 5.96
C GLY A 214 -15.49 2.04 5.82
N VAL A 215 -15.46 2.76 4.71
CA VAL A 215 -16.49 3.73 4.34
C VAL A 215 -17.32 3.16 3.22
N PHE A 216 -18.61 3.01 3.47
CA PHE A 216 -19.58 2.43 2.54
C PHE A 216 -20.46 3.52 1.96
N ASP A 217 -20.64 3.49 0.64
CA ASP A 217 -21.54 4.40 -0.05
C ASP A 217 -23.02 4.00 0.12
N GLU A 218 -23.92 4.73 -0.54
CA GLU A 218 -25.37 4.47 -0.49
C GLU A 218 -25.82 3.13 -1.12
N HIS A 219 -24.91 2.45 -1.81
CA HIS A 219 -25.12 1.14 -2.40
C HIS A 219 -24.42 0.01 -1.64
N ASP A 220 -23.99 0.27 -0.40
CA ASP A 220 -23.25 -0.66 0.44
C ASP A 220 -21.90 -1.12 -0.17
N ARG A 221 -21.32 -0.36 -1.09
CA ARG A 221 -19.98 -0.63 -1.61
C ARG A 221 -18.93 -0.05 -0.68
N LEU A 222 -17.94 -0.84 -0.33
CA LEU A 222 -16.74 -0.37 0.39
C LEU A 222 -15.88 0.43 -0.59
N VAL A 223 -15.86 1.75 -0.48
CA VAL A 223 -15.19 2.67 -1.41
C VAL A 223 -13.99 3.40 -0.79
N VAL A 224 -13.88 3.43 0.54
CA VAL A 224 -12.69 3.93 1.24
C VAL A 224 -12.29 2.98 2.35
N LEU A 225 -10.99 2.74 2.48
CA LEU A 225 -10.36 2.10 3.63
C LEU A 225 -9.51 3.13 4.36
N VAL A 226 -9.60 3.19 5.69
CA VAL A 226 -8.74 4.05 6.52
C VAL A 226 -8.01 3.19 7.52
N SER A 227 -6.67 3.13 7.43
CA SER A 227 -5.81 2.53 8.43
C SER A 227 -5.49 3.55 9.52
N MET A 228 -5.86 3.24 10.76
CA MET A 228 -5.54 4.06 11.91
C MET A 228 -4.59 3.33 12.85
N ASN A 229 -3.68 4.08 13.42
CA ASN A 229 -2.63 3.57 14.32
C ASN A 229 -1.74 2.52 13.63
N SER A 230 -1.50 2.69 12.33
CA SER A 230 -0.65 1.83 11.52
C SER A 230 -0.10 2.60 10.33
N ASP A 231 1.17 2.34 9.99
CA ASP A 231 1.87 2.80 8.80
C ASP A 231 2.20 1.59 7.93
N VAL A 232 1.21 1.16 7.15
CA VAL A 232 1.34 -0.07 6.36
C VAL A 232 2.41 0.07 5.29
N SER A 233 2.55 1.24 4.71
CA SER A 233 3.47 1.49 3.61
C SER A 233 4.93 1.56 4.02
N ASP A 234 5.26 1.93 5.24
CA ASP A 234 6.65 1.88 5.71
C ASP A 234 7.19 0.44 5.64
N SER A 235 6.31 -0.56 5.87
CA SER A 235 6.69 -1.96 5.73
C SER A 235 7.05 -2.36 4.29
N TRP A 236 6.56 -1.65 3.29
CA TRP A 236 6.92 -1.83 1.89
C TRP A 236 8.16 -1.00 1.53
N GLU A 237 8.21 0.27 1.98
CA GLU A 237 9.34 1.15 1.74
C GLU A 237 10.63 0.54 2.29
N ARG A 238 10.57 0.07 3.55
CA ARG A 238 11.72 -0.39 4.35
C ARG A 238 11.97 -1.89 4.30
N GLU A 239 11.38 -2.61 3.34
CA GLU A 239 11.49 -4.08 3.29
C GLU A 239 12.94 -4.58 3.24
N GLY A 240 13.85 -3.81 2.67
CA GLY A 240 15.26 -4.17 2.52
C GLY A 240 16.19 -3.59 3.59
N ASP A 241 15.72 -2.70 4.45
CA ASP A 241 16.58 -1.90 5.33
C ASP A 241 16.95 -2.62 6.63
N ASN A 242 16.07 -3.49 7.11
CA ASN A 242 16.27 -4.21 8.37
C ASN A 242 15.56 -5.55 8.35
N GLN A 243 16.30 -6.64 8.56
CA GLN A 243 15.75 -8.00 8.50
C GLN A 243 14.71 -8.27 9.59
N ASP A 244 14.96 -7.85 10.83
CA ASP A 244 14.02 -8.08 11.93
C ASP A 244 12.69 -7.34 11.70
N TYR A 245 12.76 -6.13 11.13
CA TYR A 245 11.57 -5.36 10.75
C TYR A 245 10.81 -6.02 9.59
N PHE A 246 11.54 -6.51 8.59
CA PHE A 246 10.95 -7.28 7.49
C PHE A 246 10.16 -8.49 8.01
N GLU A 247 10.78 -9.30 8.88
CA GLU A 247 10.16 -10.50 9.45
C GLU A 247 8.95 -10.18 10.33
N ALA A 248 9.02 -9.07 11.07
CA ALA A 248 7.94 -8.66 11.95
C ALA A 248 6.72 -8.09 11.19
N PHE A 249 6.94 -7.31 10.13
CA PHE A 249 5.93 -6.44 9.54
C PHE A 249 5.74 -6.59 8.03
N ALA A 250 6.79 -6.71 7.21
CA ALA A 250 6.67 -6.60 5.76
C ALA A 250 5.75 -7.67 5.16
N ALA A 251 5.87 -8.92 5.58
CA ALA A 251 5.00 -10.00 5.09
C ALA A 251 3.52 -9.74 5.39
N LYS A 252 3.20 -9.15 6.55
CA LYS A 252 1.83 -8.80 6.95
C LYS A 252 1.31 -7.59 6.18
N GLY A 253 2.15 -6.58 5.99
CA GLY A 253 1.83 -5.39 5.20
C GLY A 253 1.55 -5.76 3.74
N TYR A 254 2.36 -6.65 3.14
CA TYR A 254 2.11 -7.15 1.78
C TYR A 254 0.85 -8.01 1.71
N ALA A 255 0.61 -8.90 2.65
CA ALA A 255 -0.60 -9.71 2.67
C ALA A 255 -1.87 -8.83 2.70
N LEU A 256 -1.87 -7.79 3.56
CA LEU A 256 -2.96 -6.82 3.61
C LEU A 256 -3.07 -6.02 2.29
N GLY A 257 -1.97 -5.44 1.82
CA GLY A 257 -1.98 -4.61 0.61
C GLY A 257 -2.42 -5.37 -0.63
N VAL A 258 -1.95 -6.61 -0.81
CA VAL A 258 -2.38 -7.48 -1.91
C VAL A 258 -3.86 -7.79 -1.81
N ASN A 259 -4.37 -8.09 -0.61
CA ASN A 259 -5.80 -8.32 -0.40
C ASN A 259 -6.63 -7.08 -0.79
N VAL A 260 -6.20 -5.88 -0.40
CA VAL A 260 -6.88 -4.63 -0.79
C VAL A 260 -6.85 -4.45 -2.31
N ALA A 261 -5.71 -4.68 -2.97
CA ALA A 261 -5.62 -4.57 -4.43
C ALA A 261 -6.54 -5.57 -5.15
N ILE A 262 -6.60 -6.82 -4.68
CA ILE A 262 -7.49 -7.84 -5.25
C ILE A 262 -8.97 -7.47 -4.98
N TRP A 263 -9.27 -6.95 -3.78
CA TRP A 263 -10.62 -6.46 -3.47
C TRP A 263 -11.07 -5.39 -4.48
N VAL A 264 -10.24 -4.38 -4.71
CA VAL A 264 -10.52 -3.29 -5.68
C VAL A 264 -10.72 -3.81 -7.10
N LEU A 265 -9.99 -4.85 -7.49
CA LEU A 265 -10.10 -5.41 -8.85
C LEU A 265 -11.32 -6.29 -9.05
N THR A 266 -12.00 -6.71 -7.97
CA THR A 266 -13.07 -7.72 -8.03
C THR A 266 -14.42 -7.25 -7.49
N HIS A 267 -14.48 -6.09 -6.86
CA HIS A 267 -15.69 -5.51 -6.24
C HIS A 267 -15.91 -4.06 -6.68
#